data_caa42e8b60c1d9d7545b42be90dba2c9
#
_entry.id   caa42e8b60c1d9d7545b42be90dba2c9
#
_cell.length_a   1.000
_cell.length_b   1.000
_cell.length_c   1.000
_cell.angle_alpha   90.00
_cell.angle_beta   90.00
_cell.angle_gamma   90.00
#
_symmetry.space_group_name_H-M   'P 1'
#
loop_
_entity.id
_entity.type
_entity.pdbx_description
1 polymer ?
#
loop_
_entity_poly.entity_id
_entity_poly.type
_entity_poly.pdbx_seq_one_letter_code
_entity_poly.pdbx_strand_id
1 'polypeptide(L)'
;MFDESTDGPIRLIPGDAGSVPKPGVALCLSGGGYRAMLFHAGALWRLNELGYLPVLARISSVSGGSIAAGVLGLAWSRLVFDPAGIAANYEDVVVRAIRALADVTIDVGDVLAGVFTAGTVAEHIAKSYRTHLFGDATLQDLPDAPRFVINATSVQSGALWRFSKPFMADWRVGLVRNPKLPLAVAVAASSAFPPVLSPLRLDLTPFTFDSGSGADLERAPYTETAVLTDGGVYDNLGLETAWKNYQTVLVSDGGGHMAAAPEPHTDWIRHAIRVNELIDNQVRDLRQRQLIGSFVAGERQGTYWAARSNIANYLVDGALPCPFDATQRLAALPSRLAALEPIVQRQLMNWGYAICDAAMRKHVEPAAAPPAGFPYPGTPL
;
A
#
# COMPACT_ATOMS: atom_id res chain seq x y z
N MET A 1 -23.34 -6.66 -23.65
CA MET A 1 -23.95 -7.61 -22.70
C MET A 1 -23.30 -8.95 -23.01
N PHE A 2 -22.32 -9.38 -22.23
CA PHE A 2 -21.68 -10.68 -22.42
C PHE A 2 -22.59 -11.73 -21.77
N ASP A 3 -22.89 -12.78 -22.52
CA ASP A 3 -23.71 -13.89 -22.06
C ASP A 3 -22.99 -14.63 -20.93
N GLU A 4 -23.63 -14.75 -19.76
CA GLU A 4 -23.13 -15.50 -18.60
C GLU A 4 -23.21 -17.03 -18.77
N SER A 5 -23.44 -17.54 -20.00
CA SER A 5 -23.45 -18.97 -20.24
C SER A 5 -22.08 -19.58 -19.92
N THR A 6 -22.07 -20.58 -19.07
CA THR A 6 -20.88 -21.28 -18.56
C THR A 6 -20.04 -21.97 -19.63
N ASP A 7 -20.47 -21.97 -20.90
CA ASP A 7 -19.87 -22.68 -22.01
C ASP A 7 -19.16 -21.81 -23.06
N GLY A 8 -19.06 -20.49 -22.80
CA GLY A 8 -18.31 -19.57 -23.69
C GLY A 8 -16.79 -19.70 -23.57
N PRO A 9 -16.04 -19.44 -24.66
CA PRO A 9 -14.56 -19.46 -24.63
C PRO A 9 -13.95 -18.32 -23.80
N ILE A 10 -14.74 -17.30 -23.44
CA ILE A 10 -14.32 -16.15 -22.64
C ILE A 10 -15.02 -16.23 -21.28
N ARG A 11 -14.24 -16.41 -20.23
CA ARG A 11 -14.75 -16.40 -18.84
C ARG A 11 -14.23 -15.16 -18.12
N LEU A 12 -15.10 -14.50 -17.38
CA LEU A 12 -14.69 -13.48 -16.43
C LEU A 12 -13.90 -14.11 -15.28
N ILE A 13 -12.89 -13.37 -14.79
CA ILE A 13 -12.17 -13.82 -13.61
C ILE A 13 -13.15 -13.89 -12.44
N PRO A 14 -13.19 -15.01 -11.67
CA PRO A 14 -14.06 -15.11 -10.51
C PRO A 14 -13.93 -13.91 -9.59
N GLY A 15 -15.05 -13.28 -9.25
CA GLY A 15 -15.10 -12.05 -8.45
C GLY A 15 -15.07 -10.75 -9.26
N ASP A 16 -14.91 -10.76 -10.57
CA ASP A 16 -15.06 -9.58 -11.44
C ASP A 16 -16.48 -9.47 -12.01
N ALA A 17 -17.23 -10.58 -12.03
CA ALA A 17 -18.60 -10.58 -12.47
C ALA A 17 -19.53 -9.87 -11.46
N GLY A 18 -20.28 -8.88 -11.91
CA GLY A 18 -21.53 -8.45 -11.29
C GLY A 18 -21.46 -7.47 -10.11
N SER A 19 -20.31 -6.96 -9.66
CA SER A 19 -20.30 -5.93 -8.62
C SER A 19 -20.41 -4.53 -9.22
N VAL A 20 -21.59 -3.92 -9.14
CA VAL A 20 -21.73 -2.47 -9.38
C VAL A 20 -20.95 -1.73 -8.30
N PRO A 21 -19.98 -0.88 -8.67
CA PRO A 21 -19.23 -0.10 -7.69
C PRO A 21 -20.15 0.77 -6.85
N LYS A 22 -19.93 0.77 -5.54
CA LYS A 22 -20.70 1.56 -4.59
C LYS A 22 -20.25 3.02 -4.60
N PRO A 23 -21.14 3.97 -4.31
CA PRO A 23 -20.74 5.33 -3.97
C PRO A 23 -19.74 5.30 -2.79
N GLY A 24 -18.75 6.19 -2.83
CA GLY A 24 -17.72 6.29 -1.80
C GLY A 24 -16.33 6.42 -2.41
N VAL A 25 -15.38 6.84 -1.59
CA VAL A 25 -13.99 7.09 -1.99
C VAL A 25 -13.07 6.03 -1.39
N ALA A 26 -12.33 5.33 -2.24
CA ALA A 26 -11.27 4.44 -1.80
C ALA A 26 -9.90 5.04 -2.10
N LEU A 27 -8.97 4.91 -1.15
CA LEU A 27 -7.57 5.28 -1.31
C LEU A 27 -6.72 4.02 -1.37
N CYS A 28 -5.83 3.94 -2.36
CA CYS A 28 -4.85 2.88 -2.52
C CYS A 28 -3.45 3.43 -2.24
N LEU A 29 -2.69 2.73 -1.39
CA LEU A 29 -1.31 3.05 -1.01
C LEU A 29 -0.40 1.91 -1.43
N SER A 30 0.45 2.15 -2.42
CA SER A 30 1.29 1.12 -3.02
C SER A 30 2.46 0.68 -2.13
N GLY A 31 3.11 -0.42 -2.53
CA GLY A 31 4.37 -0.87 -1.96
C GLY A 31 5.58 -0.01 -2.36
N GLY A 32 6.73 -0.28 -1.70
CA GLY A 32 8.01 0.36 -1.98
C GLY A 32 8.87 0.73 -0.76
N GLY A 33 8.76 -0.01 0.34
CA GLY A 33 9.55 0.17 1.55
C GLY A 33 9.39 1.55 2.20
N TYR A 34 10.45 2.04 2.86
CA TYR A 34 10.42 3.34 3.55
C TYR A 34 10.25 4.51 2.59
N ARG A 35 10.74 4.41 1.36
CA ARG A 35 10.48 5.43 0.33
C ARG A 35 8.97 5.64 0.14
N ALA A 36 8.22 4.56 -0.10
CA ALA A 36 6.78 4.63 -0.29
C ALA A 36 6.05 5.07 1.00
N MET A 37 6.44 4.55 2.15
CA MET A 37 5.89 4.93 3.46
C MET A 37 5.94 6.46 3.67
N LEU A 38 7.09 7.08 3.43
CA LEU A 38 7.28 8.54 3.60
C LEU A 38 6.55 9.34 2.51
N PHE A 39 6.60 8.88 1.26
CA PHE A 39 5.85 9.48 0.17
C PHE A 39 4.34 9.51 0.47
N HIS A 40 3.80 8.38 0.94
CA HIS A 40 2.39 8.29 1.33
C HIS A 40 2.05 9.16 2.53
N ALA A 41 2.97 9.29 3.51
CA ALA A 41 2.75 10.18 4.64
C ALA A 41 2.57 11.64 4.19
N GLY A 42 3.33 12.09 3.21
CA GLY A 42 3.15 13.41 2.58
C GLY A 42 1.83 13.53 1.81
N ALA A 43 1.47 12.53 1.02
CA ALA A 43 0.19 12.50 0.30
C ALA A 43 -1.01 12.50 1.27
N LEU A 44 -0.97 11.70 2.33
CA LEU A 44 -1.98 11.67 3.38
C LEU A 44 -2.07 13.01 4.12
N TRP A 45 -0.94 13.71 4.29
CA TRP A 45 -0.94 15.07 4.87
C TRP A 45 -1.76 16.03 4.00
N ARG A 46 -1.53 16.02 2.67
CA ARG A 46 -2.32 16.86 1.78
C ARG A 46 -3.80 16.47 1.73
N LEU A 47 -4.11 15.18 1.72
CA LEU A 47 -5.49 14.70 1.83
C LEU A 47 -6.16 15.13 3.14
N ASN A 48 -5.42 15.18 4.25
CA ASN A 48 -5.90 15.73 5.50
C ASN A 48 -6.26 17.23 5.35
N GLU A 49 -5.38 18.05 4.80
CA GLU A 49 -5.63 19.48 4.60
C GLU A 49 -6.76 19.78 3.62
N LEU A 50 -7.05 18.85 2.71
CA LEU A 50 -8.18 18.91 1.82
C LEU A 50 -9.49 18.41 2.46
N GLY A 51 -9.46 17.98 3.75
CA GLY A 51 -10.62 17.41 4.44
C GLY A 51 -11.03 16.02 3.93
N TYR A 52 -10.14 15.32 3.20
CA TYR A 52 -10.48 14.07 2.54
C TYR A 52 -10.37 12.84 3.45
N LEU A 53 -9.60 12.88 4.54
CA LEU A 53 -9.43 11.71 5.39
C LEU A 53 -10.76 11.14 5.92
N PRO A 54 -11.67 11.93 6.51
CA PRO A 54 -12.95 11.41 7.00
C PRO A 54 -13.93 11.02 5.89
N VAL A 55 -13.71 11.44 4.65
CA VAL A 55 -14.54 11.08 3.48
C VAL A 55 -14.21 9.68 2.95
N LEU A 56 -13.02 9.17 3.28
CA LEU A 56 -12.58 7.86 2.80
C LEU A 56 -13.45 6.73 3.36
N ALA A 57 -13.97 5.90 2.47
CA ALA A 57 -14.69 4.68 2.85
C ALA A 57 -13.75 3.49 3.04
N ARG A 58 -12.62 3.48 2.31
CA ARG A 58 -11.61 2.41 2.36
C ARG A 58 -10.22 2.96 2.13
N ILE A 59 -9.26 2.39 2.86
CA ILE A 59 -7.82 2.54 2.60
C ILE A 59 -7.28 1.14 2.35
N SER A 60 -6.86 0.87 1.11
CA SER A 60 -6.24 -0.38 0.68
C SER A 60 -4.73 -0.18 0.56
N SER A 61 -3.93 -1.05 1.12
CA SER A 61 -2.49 -0.81 1.24
C SER A 61 -1.64 -2.04 1.02
N VAL A 62 -0.40 -1.82 0.60
CA VAL A 62 0.61 -2.84 0.33
C VAL A 62 1.96 -2.39 0.88
N SER A 63 2.70 -3.29 1.56
CA SER A 63 4.11 -3.10 1.93
C SER A 63 4.36 -1.76 2.66
N GLY A 64 5.22 -0.88 2.14
CA GLY A 64 5.45 0.46 2.69
C GLY A 64 4.17 1.29 2.86
N GLY A 65 3.20 1.14 1.96
CA GLY A 65 1.86 1.72 2.09
C GLY A 65 1.10 1.15 3.30
N SER A 66 1.29 -0.13 3.62
CA SER A 66 0.67 -0.78 4.78
C SER A 66 1.26 -0.29 6.11
N ILE A 67 2.54 0.11 6.11
CA ILE A 67 3.14 0.75 7.29
C ILE A 67 2.44 2.10 7.54
N ALA A 68 2.34 2.95 6.51
CA ALA A 68 1.67 4.24 6.62
C ALA A 68 0.18 4.10 6.99
N ALA A 69 -0.53 3.15 6.37
CA ALA A 69 -1.93 2.85 6.66
C ALA A 69 -2.13 2.35 8.10
N GLY A 70 -1.26 1.45 8.59
CA GLY A 70 -1.32 0.93 9.95
C GLY A 70 -1.12 2.04 10.99
N VAL A 71 -0.16 2.94 10.79
CA VAL A 71 0.06 4.09 11.68
C VAL A 71 -1.15 5.01 11.66
N LEU A 72 -1.68 5.37 10.49
CA LEU A 72 -2.87 6.20 10.36
C LEU A 72 -4.08 5.54 11.04
N GLY A 73 -4.27 4.23 10.84
CA GLY A 73 -5.38 3.48 11.42
C GLY A 73 -5.37 3.48 12.95
N LEU A 74 -4.20 3.25 13.58
CA LEU A 74 -4.07 3.34 15.04
C LEU A 74 -4.15 4.76 15.59
N ALA A 75 -3.75 5.75 14.78
CA ALA A 75 -3.88 7.15 15.14
C ALA A 75 -5.31 7.68 15.01
N TRP A 76 -6.18 6.99 14.30
CA TRP A 76 -7.48 7.49 13.85
C TRP A 76 -8.34 8.07 14.98
N SER A 77 -8.48 7.36 16.09
CA SER A 77 -9.27 7.81 17.25
C SER A 77 -8.65 8.99 18.00
N ARG A 78 -7.37 9.30 17.74
CA ARG A 78 -6.64 10.42 18.33
C ARG A 78 -6.60 11.64 17.44
N LEU A 79 -7.00 11.51 16.16
CA LEU A 79 -7.11 12.64 15.23
C LEU A 79 -8.26 13.54 15.66
N VAL A 80 -7.99 14.83 15.78
CA VAL A 80 -8.96 15.85 16.17
C VAL A 80 -9.38 16.60 14.92
N PHE A 81 -10.44 16.13 14.29
CA PHE A 81 -10.98 16.75 13.08
C PHE A 81 -11.81 17.98 13.42
N ASP A 82 -11.56 19.06 12.68
CA ASP A 82 -12.42 20.25 12.68
C ASP A 82 -13.68 20.05 11.81
N PRO A 83 -14.60 21.04 11.75
CA PRO A 83 -15.80 20.95 10.90
C PRO A 83 -15.51 20.81 9.39
N ALA A 84 -14.30 21.19 8.92
CA ALA A 84 -13.87 21.00 7.55
C ALA A 84 -13.27 19.60 7.30
N GLY A 85 -13.18 18.77 8.33
CA GLY A 85 -12.58 17.43 8.25
C GLY A 85 -11.05 17.43 8.30
N ILE A 86 -10.44 18.50 8.79
CA ILE A 86 -8.99 18.65 8.89
C ILE A 86 -8.53 18.33 10.31
N ALA A 87 -7.62 17.39 10.44
CA ALA A 87 -7.00 17.06 11.73
C ALA A 87 -5.76 17.93 11.97
N ALA A 88 -5.86 18.90 12.88
CA ALA A 88 -4.78 19.82 13.21
C ALA A 88 -3.55 19.11 13.82
N ASN A 89 -3.76 17.97 14.48
CA ASN A 89 -2.71 17.19 15.14
C ASN A 89 -2.15 16.04 14.28
N TYR A 90 -2.38 16.07 12.95
CA TYR A 90 -1.93 15.00 12.04
C TYR A 90 -0.42 14.77 12.11
N GLU A 91 0.39 15.84 12.11
CA GLU A 91 1.83 15.74 12.23
C GLU A 91 2.25 15.01 13.51
N ASP A 92 1.67 15.39 14.64
CA ASP A 92 2.05 14.86 15.95
C ASP A 92 1.72 13.37 16.11
N VAL A 93 0.57 12.94 15.61
CA VAL A 93 0.07 11.59 15.88
C VAL A 93 0.33 10.57 14.76
N VAL A 94 0.64 11.04 13.54
CA VAL A 94 0.91 10.19 12.37
C VAL A 94 2.35 10.35 11.90
N VAL A 95 2.74 11.57 11.54
CA VAL A 95 4.02 11.83 10.87
C VAL A 95 5.21 11.52 11.76
N ARG A 96 5.16 11.89 13.03
CA ARG A 96 6.27 11.61 13.98
C ARG A 96 6.55 10.13 14.12
N ALA A 97 5.51 9.29 14.19
CA ALA A 97 5.65 7.84 14.30
C ALA A 97 6.29 7.24 13.04
N ILE A 98 5.85 7.70 11.87
CA ILE A 98 6.41 7.25 10.58
C ILE A 98 7.88 7.64 10.46
N ARG A 99 8.24 8.87 10.84
CA ARG A 99 9.63 9.34 10.78
C ARG A 99 10.52 8.65 11.80
N ALA A 100 10.02 8.40 13.02
CA ALA A 100 10.76 7.64 14.02
C ALA A 100 11.11 6.22 13.53
N LEU A 101 10.21 5.57 12.79
CA LEU A 101 10.54 4.29 12.15
C LEU A 101 11.56 4.45 11.03
N ALA A 102 11.48 5.52 10.23
CA ALA A 102 12.42 5.79 9.13
C ALA A 102 13.85 6.06 9.59
N ASP A 103 14.07 6.31 10.88
CA ASP A 103 15.39 6.42 11.51
C ASP A 103 15.98 5.05 11.91
N VAL A 104 15.19 3.96 11.81
CA VAL A 104 15.58 2.59 12.22
C VAL A 104 15.76 1.71 10.99
N THR A 105 16.93 1.06 10.89
CA THR A 105 17.15 0.01 9.89
C THR A 105 16.57 -1.32 10.41
N ILE A 106 15.58 -1.85 9.69
CA ILE A 106 15.00 -3.16 9.94
C ILE A 106 15.51 -4.17 8.88
N ASP A 107 16.13 -3.67 7.83
CA ASP A 107 16.58 -4.45 6.68
C ASP A 107 17.68 -5.45 7.09
N VAL A 108 17.59 -6.64 6.54
CA VAL A 108 18.26 -7.85 6.97
C VAL A 108 19.75 -7.93 6.57
N GLY A 109 20.31 -6.85 6.02
CA GLY A 109 21.74 -6.83 5.67
C GLY A 109 22.65 -7.32 6.80
N ASP A 110 22.32 -6.98 8.05
CA ASP A 110 23.06 -7.40 9.25
C ASP A 110 22.68 -8.79 9.74
N VAL A 111 21.49 -9.32 9.41
CA VAL A 111 21.04 -10.67 9.77
C VAL A 111 21.68 -11.74 8.85
N LEU A 112 21.94 -11.41 7.59
CA LEU A 112 22.68 -12.29 6.67
C LEU A 112 24.18 -12.42 7.01
N ALA A 113 24.70 -11.51 7.83
CA ALA A 113 26.11 -11.51 8.22
C ALA A 113 26.49 -12.48 9.36
N GLY A 114 25.56 -13.26 9.93
CA GLY A 114 25.99 -14.32 10.84
C GLY A 114 25.13 -14.70 12.03
N VAL A 115 23.87 -14.29 12.13
CA VAL A 115 23.03 -14.73 13.27
C VAL A 115 21.80 -15.49 12.75
N PHE A 116 21.95 -16.78 12.55
CA PHE A 116 20.81 -17.71 12.50
C PHE A 116 20.21 -17.81 13.92
N THR A 117 19.42 -16.83 14.31
CA THR A 117 18.51 -16.97 15.45
C THR A 117 17.26 -17.71 14.98
N ALA A 118 16.68 -18.53 15.85
CA ALA A 118 15.45 -19.25 15.56
C ALA A 118 14.33 -18.27 15.16
N GLY A 119 13.74 -18.47 13.98
CA GLY A 119 12.69 -17.62 13.41
C GLY A 119 12.99 -17.20 11.96
N THR A 120 11.93 -16.88 11.23
CA THR A 120 12.06 -16.34 9.87
C THR A 120 12.38 -14.85 9.90
N VAL A 121 12.96 -14.33 8.81
CA VAL A 121 13.22 -12.89 8.63
C VAL A 121 11.93 -12.06 8.80
N ALA A 122 10.82 -12.55 8.26
CA ALA A 122 9.53 -11.89 8.37
C ALA A 122 9.02 -11.79 9.83
N GLU A 123 9.34 -12.77 10.68
CA GLU A 123 9.02 -12.71 12.12
C GLU A 123 9.86 -11.63 12.84
N HIS A 124 11.11 -11.44 12.46
CA HIS A 124 11.95 -10.36 12.98
C HIS A 124 11.40 -8.98 12.57
N ILE A 125 10.92 -8.84 11.33
CA ILE A 125 10.25 -7.63 10.86
C ILE A 125 8.97 -7.37 11.66
N ALA A 126 8.14 -8.39 11.89
CA ALA A 126 6.95 -8.28 12.71
C ALA A 126 7.28 -7.82 14.14
N LYS A 127 8.35 -8.39 14.74
CA LYS A 127 8.85 -7.96 16.05
C LYS A 127 9.31 -6.51 16.06
N SER A 128 10.01 -6.07 15.01
CA SER A 128 10.46 -4.68 14.87
C SER A 128 9.28 -3.71 14.74
N TYR A 129 8.28 -4.03 13.91
CA TYR A 129 7.07 -3.24 13.81
C TYR A 129 6.29 -3.19 15.13
N ARG A 130 6.22 -4.29 15.86
CA ARG A 130 5.63 -4.32 17.20
C ARG A 130 6.38 -3.38 18.15
N THR A 131 7.71 -3.42 18.16
CA THR A 131 8.55 -2.61 19.05
C THR A 131 8.48 -1.12 18.73
N HIS A 132 8.53 -0.75 17.46
CA HIS A 132 8.73 0.65 17.05
C HIS A 132 7.44 1.39 16.67
N LEU A 133 6.34 0.67 16.33
CA LEU A 133 5.12 1.31 15.84
C LEU A 133 3.85 0.86 16.57
N PHE A 134 3.59 -0.45 16.60
CA PHE A 134 2.23 -0.94 16.81
C PHE A 134 2.00 -1.51 18.22
N GLY A 135 3.06 -1.76 19.00
CA GLY A 135 2.91 -2.41 20.32
C GLY A 135 2.15 -3.72 20.19
N ASP A 136 1.19 -3.92 21.10
CA ASP A 136 0.31 -5.09 21.12
C ASP A 136 -1.01 -4.89 20.38
N ALA A 137 -1.13 -3.80 19.61
CA ALA A 137 -2.34 -3.53 18.83
C ALA A 137 -2.61 -4.64 17.81
N THR A 138 -3.89 -4.92 17.65
CA THR A 138 -4.43 -5.93 16.73
C THR A 138 -5.22 -5.28 15.60
N LEU A 139 -5.69 -6.07 14.66
CA LEU A 139 -6.63 -5.60 13.63
C LEU A 139 -7.92 -5.03 14.23
N GLN A 140 -8.28 -5.42 15.47
CA GLN A 140 -9.50 -4.94 16.16
C GLN A 140 -9.37 -3.51 16.67
N ASP A 141 -8.15 -2.99 16.79
CA ASP A 141 -7.87 -1.61 17.22
C ASP A 141 -7.96 -0.60 16.07
N LEU A 142 -8.11 -1.09 14.84
CA LEU A 142 -8.38 -0.23 13.68
C LEU A 142 -9.82 0.33 13.74
N PRO A 143 -10.09 1.51 13.15
CA PRO A 143 -11.44 2.06 13.12
C PRO A 143 -12.38 1.21 12.24
N ASP A 144 -13.68 1.35 12.44
CA ASP A 144 -14.68 0.73 11.58
C ASP A 144 -14.80 1.45 10.24
N ALA A 145 -14.61 2.77 10.24
CA ALA A 145 -14.56 3.63 9.07
C ALA A 145 -13.47 4.72 9.25
N PRO A 146 -12.65 4.96 8.22
CA PRO A 146 -12.57 4.19 6.97
C PRO A 146 -12.14 2.74 7.22
N ARG A 147 -12.53 1.82 6.33
CA ARG A 147 -12.06 0.43 6.43
C ARG A 147 -10.64 0.31 5.93
N PHE A 148 -9.71 -0.06 6.80
CA PHE A 148 -8.35 -0.40 6.43
C PHE A 148 -8.28 -1.85 5.94
N VAL A 149 -7.65 -2.05 4.77
CA VAL A 149 -7.37 -3.36 4.19
C VAL A 149 -5.89 -3.45 3.89
N ILE A 150 -5.19 -4.31 4.62
CA ILE A 150 -3.78 -4.62 4.44
C ILE A 150 -3.70 -5.87 3.57
N ASN A 151 -2.97 -5.80 2.46
CA ASN A 151 -2.94 -6.86 1.47
C ASN A 151 -1.60 -7.60 1.51
N ALA A 152 -1.66 -8.93 1.48
CA ALA A 152 -0.53 -9.84 1.27
C ALA A 152 -0.87 -10.81 0.15
N THR A 153 0.09 -11.60 -0.31
CA THR A 153 -0.11 -12.63 -1.33
C THR A 153 0.08 -14.00 -0.72
N SER A 154 -0.89 -14.89 -0.91
CA SER A 154 -0.75 -16.30 -0.53
C SER A 154 0.06 -17.06 -1.57
N VAL A 155 1.22 -17.59 -1.17
CA VAL A 155 2.06 -18.41 -2.05
C VAL A 155 1.43 -19.77 -2.34
N GLN A 156 0.58 -20.24 -1.41
CA GLN A 156 -0.08 -21.55 -1.54
C GLN A 156 -1.28 -21.51 -2.49
N SER A 157 -2.11 -20.46 -2.40
CA SER A 157 -3.33 -20.34 -3.19
C SER A 157 -3.13 -19.55 -4.49
N GLY A 158 -2.07 -18.74 -4.56
CA GLY A 158 -1.87 -17.76 -5.64
C GLY A 158 -2.87 -16.60 -5.60
N ALA A 159 -3.56 -16.39 -4.48
CA ALA A 159 -4.59 -15.37 -4.32
C ALA A 159 -4.18 -14.27 -3.34
N LEU A 160 -4.95 -13.18 -3.35
CA LEU A 160 -4.77 -12.08 -2.43
C LEU A 160 -5.25 -12.47 -1.02
N TRP A 161 -4.39 -12.33 -0.01
CA TRP A 161 -4.75 -12.43 1.39
C TRP A 161 -5.01 -11.04 1.95
N ARG A 162 -6.20 -10.82 2.49
CA ARG A 162 -6.65 -9.51 2.97
C ARG A 162 -6.79 -9.53 4.48
N PHE A 163 -6.19 -8.55 5.16
CA PHE A 163 -6.34 -8.31 6.59
C PHE A 163 -7.13 -7.04 6.81
N SER A 164 -8.18 -7.12 7.60
CA SER A 164 -8.99 -5.97 8.00
C SER A 164 -9.65 -6.24 9.36
N LYS A 165 -10.19 -5.20 10.01
CA LYS A 165 -10.89 -5.36 11.29
C LYS A 165 -12.02 -6.39 11.24
N PRO A 166 -12.98 -6.32 10.30
CA PRO A 166 -14.11 -7.26 10.29
C PRO A 166 -13.75 -8.66 9.82
N PHE A 167 -12.66 -8.83 9.06
CA PHE A 167 -12.26 -10.15 8.58
C PHE A 167 -10.81 -10.19 8.10
N MET A 168 -10.23 -11.39 8.10
CA MET A 168 -9.13 -11.76 7.22
C MET A 168 -9.60 -12.88 6.29
N ALA A 169 -9.14 -12.87 5.03
CA ALA A 169 -9.66 -13.81 4.04
C ALA A 169 -8.73 -13.98 2.83
N ASP A 170 -8.74 -15.20 2.32
CA ASP A 170 -8.38 -15.59 0.95
C ASP A 170 -9.61 -16.22 0.33
N TRP A 171 -10.03 -15.79 -0.86
CA TRP A 171 -11.27 -16.25 -1.47
C TRP A 171 -11.32 -17.75 -1.76
N ARG A 172 -10.16 -18.40 -1.89
CA ARG A 172 -10.05 -19.85 -2.10
C ARG A 172 -10.10 -20.62 -0.79
N VAL A 173 -9.43 -20.07 0.26
CA VAL A 173 -9.28 -20.75 1.56
C VAL A 173 -10.47 -20.51 2.47
N GLY A 174 -10.96 -19.28 2.53
CA GLY A 174 -12.09 -18.89 3.37
C GLY A 174 -11.89 -17.60 4.13
N LEU A 175 -12.82 -17.33 5.03
CA LEU A 175 -12.96 -16.09 5.80
C LEU A 175 -12.95 -16.37 7.30
N VAL A 176 -12.16 -15.62 8.04
CA VAL A 176 -12.15 -15.56 9.51
C VAL A 176 -12.71 -14.21 9.94
N ARG A 177 -13.75 -14.22 10.76
CA ARG A 177 -14.39 -12.98 11.28
C ARG A 177 -13.65 -12.42 12.48
N ASN A 178 -13.59 -11.08 12.54
CA ASN A 178 -13.07 -10.31 13.66
C ASN A 178 -11.73 -10.87 14.19
N PRO A 179 -10.73 -11.07 13.33
CA PRO A 179 -9.47 -11.71 13.73
C PRO A 179 -8.72 -10.85 14.74
N LYS A 180 -8.35 -11.43 15.89
CA LYS A 180 -7.47 -10.81 16.89
C LYS A 180 -6.00 -11.02 16.52
N LEU A 181 -5.66 -10.74 15.27
CA LEU A 181 -4.29 -10.84 14.77
C LEU A 181 -3.52 -9.56 15.11
N PRO A 182 -2.27 -9.64 15.62
CA PRO A 182 -1.43 -8.46 15.81
C PRO A 182 -1.26 -7.67 14.51
N LEU A 183 -1.45 -6.36 14.57
CA LEU A 183 -1.31 -5.48 13.41
C LEU A 183 0.11 -5.55 12.82
N ALA A 184 1.13 -5.67 13.68
CA ALA A 184 2.51 -5.85 13.29
C ALA A 184 2.71 -7.07 12.37
N VAL A 185 2.00 -8.18 12.62
CA VAL A 185 2.08 -9.40 11.80
C VAL A 185 1.41 -9.18 10.45
N ALA A 186 0.25 -8.54 10.41
CA ALA A 186 -0.44 -8.23 9.15
C ALA A 186 0.40 -7.31 8.25
N VAL A 187 1.01 -6.27 8.83
CA VAL A 187 1.90 -5.35 8.09
C VAL A 187 3.19 -6.04 7.66
N ALA A 188 3.77 -6.92 8.50
CA ALA A 188 4.94 -7.70 8.12
C ALA A 188 4.64 -8.67 6.97
N ALA A 189 3.48 -9.34 6.97
CA ALA A 189 3.05 -10.19 5.86
C ALA A 189 2.93 -9.40 4.56
N SER A 190 2.35 -8.19 4.65
CA SER A 190 2.23 -7.27 3.52
C SER A 190 3.57 -6.74 3.00
N SER A 191 4.61 -6.75 3.84
CA SER A 191 5.96 -6.23 3.54
C SER A 191 7.00 -7.35 3.34
N ALA A 192 6.57 -8.60 3.29
CA ALA A 192 7.45 -9.76 3.13
C ALA A 192 7.94 -9.88 1.68
N PHE A 193 8.78 -8.93 1.23
CA PHE A 193 9.23 -8.86 -0.16
C PHE A 193 10.27 -9.94 -0.48
N PRO A 194 10.05 -10.73 -1.57
CA PRO A 194 11.00 -11.77 -1.96
C PRO A 194 12.28 -11.19 -2.58
N PRO A 195 13.43 -11.90 -2.53
CA PRO A 195 13.59 -13.21 -1.92
C PRO A 195 13.93 -13.16 -0.43
N VAL A 196 14.29 -12.00 0.13
CA VAL A 196 14.97 -11.93 1.43
C VAL A 196 13.98 -11.88 2.59
N LEU A 197 12.90 -11.09 2.48
CA LEU A 197 11.94 -10.85 3.56
C LEU A 197 10.77 -11.86 3.56
N SER A 198 10.70 -12.72 2.55
CA SER A 198 9.68 -13.74 2.33
C SER A 198 10.23 -15.15 2.64
N PRO A 199 9.38 -16.12 3.03
CA PRO A 199 7.97 -15.96 3.35
C PRO A 199 7.70 -15.62 4.83
N LEU A 200 6.51 -15.06 5.11
CA LEU A 200 5.92 -15.07 6.45
C LEU A 200 4.99 -16.29 6.58
N ARG A 201 5.20 -17.10 7.62
CA ARG A 201 4.32 -18.23 7.95
C ARG A 201 3.36 -17.80 9.06
N LEU A 202 2.06 -17.78 8.75
CA LEU A 202 1.01 -17.43 9.71
C LEU A 202 0.31 -18.71 10.18
N ASP A 203 0.40 -18.98 11.48
CA ASP A 203 -0.39 -20.04 12.11
C ASP A 203 -1.87 -19.63 12.12
N LEU A 204 -2.71 -20.43 11.50
CA LEU A 204 -4.15 -20.23 11.41
C LEU A 204 -4.95 -21.11 12.38
N THR A 205 -4.30 -22.04 13.08
CA THR A 205 -4.96 -22.96 14.02
C THR A 205 -5.73 -22.28 15.16
N PRO A 206 -5.34 -21.06 15.63
CA PRO A 206 -6.13 -20.34 16.62
C PRO A 206 -7.42 -19.70 16.10
N PHE A 207 -7.64 -19.73 14.77
CA PHE A 207 -8.75 -19.02 14.13
C PHE A 207 -9.79 -20.00 13.59
N THR A 208 -11.07 -19.60 13.64
CA THR A 208 -12.17 -20.37 13.09
C THR A 208 -12.61 -19.75 11.76
N PHE A 209 -12.60 -20.54 10.71
CA PHE A 209 -13.13 -20.13 9.41
C PHE A 209 -14.66 -20.25 9.38
N ASP A 210 -15.31 -19.32 8.71
CA ASP A 210 -16.72 -19.44 8.39
C ASP A 210 -16.91 -20.60 7.40
N SER A 211 -17.69 -21.59 7.77
CA SER A 211 -17.92 -22.78 6.92
C SER A 211 -18.54 -22.41 5.57
N GLY A 212 -17.98 -22.94 4.49
CA GLY A 212 -18.43 -22.68 3.13
C GLY A 212 -18.08 -21.28 2.60
N SER A 213 -17.13 -20.60 3.25
CA SER A 213 -16.66 -19.28 2.81
C SER A 213 -15.51 -19.33 1.80
N GLY A 214 -14.85 -20.48 1.69
CA GLY A 214 -13.80 -20.75 0.72
C GLY A 214 -14.32 -21.42 -0.54
N ALA A 215 -13.66 -21.19 -1.68
CA ALA A 215 -14.12 -21.79 -2.95
C ALA A 215 -13.70 -23.25 -3.10
N ASP A 216 -12.39 -23.56 -2.93
CA ASP A 216 -11.84 -24.88 -3.24
C ASP A 216 -10.74 -25.35 -2.29
N LEU A 217 -10.22 -24.48 -1.41
CA LEU A 217 -9.10 -24.75 -0.50
C LEU A 217 -9.48 -24.69 0.99
N GLU A 218 -10.78 -24.73 1.34
CA GLU A 218 -11.25 -24.70 2.74
C GLU A 218 -10.99 -26.04 3.43
N ARG A 219 -9.72 -26.41 3.57
CA ARG A 219 -9.26 -27.63 4.21
C ARG A 219 -7.79 -27.54 4.61
N ALA A 220 -7.35 -28.47 5.48
CA ALA A 220 -5.93 -28.67 5.73
C ALA A 220 -5.13 -28.95 4.44
N PRO A 221 -3.91 -28.45 4.31
CA PRO A 221 -3.16 -27.61 5.27
C PRO A 221 -3.46 -26.11 5.13
N TYR A 222 -4.32 -25.68 4.21
CA TYR A 222 -4.56 -24.26 3.87
C TYR A 222 -5.25 -23.49 5.00
N THR A 223 -6.08 -24.17 5.80
CA THR A 223 -6.74 -23.60 6.98
C THR A 223 -5.91 -23.69 8.26
N GLU A 224 -4.74 -24.34 8.21
CA GLU A 224 -3.82 -24.48 9.35
C GLU A 224 -2.66 -23.50 9.30
N THR A 225 -2.12 -23.25 8.10
CA THR A 225 -0.99 -22.34 7.91
C THR A 225 -1.13 -21.56 6.60
N ALA A 226 -1.03 -20.25 6.65
CA ALA A 226 -0.84 -19.44 5.46
C ALA A 226 0.65 -19.11 5.27
N VAL A 227 1.15 -19.36 4.07
CA VAL A 227 2.48 -18.97 3.62
C VAL A 227 2.34 -17.72 2.75
N LEU A 228 2.75 -16.58 3.30
CA LEU A 228 2.48 -15.26 2.73
C LEU A 228 3.76 -14.60 2.24
N THR A 229 3.62 -13.82 1.18
CA THR A 229 4.63 -12.90 0.66
C THR A 229 4.03 -11.50 0.48
N ASP A 230 4.85 -10.53 0.11
CA ASP A 230 4.43 -9.14 -0.11
C ASP A 230 3.18 -9.04 -0.99
N GLY A 231 2.28 -8.15 -0.62
CA GLY A 231 1.07 -7.89 -1.38
C GLY A 231 1.33 -7.41 -2.81
N GLY A 232 2.51 -6.80 -3.02
CA GLY A 232 2.96 -6.31 -4.32
C GLY A 232 3.15 -7.41 -5.36
N VAL A 233 3.41 -8.65 -4.94
CA VAL A 233 3.52 -9.80 -5.85
C VAL A 233 2.19 -10.05 -6.59
N TYR A 234 1.06 -9.80 -5.95
CA TYR A 234 -0.26 -9.89 -6.58
C TYR A 234 -0.72 -8.56 -7.16
N ASP A 235 -0.63 -7.48 -6.37
CA ASP A 235 -1.11 -6.14 -6.74
C ASP A 235 -0.37 -5.06 -5.95
N ASN A 236 0.69 -4.54 -6.52
CA ASN A 236 1.53 -3.53 -5.85
C ASN A 236 0.84 -2.18 -5.64
N LEU A 237 -0.24 -1.88 -6.36
CA LEU A 237 -1.03 -0.66 -6.17
C LEU A 237 -2.06 -0.79 -5.04
N GLY A 238 -2.37 -2.00 -4.59
CA GLY A 238 -3.48 -2.25 -3.66
C GLY A 238 -4.85 -1.97 -4.26
N LEU A 239 -4.95 -2.00 -5.59
CA LEU A 239 -6.10 -1.59 -6.36
C LEU A 239 -7.26 -2.59 -6.27
N GLU A 240 -6.96 -3.88 -6.18
CA GLU A 240 -7.93 -4.98 -6.29
C GLU A 240 -9.14 -4.81 -5.36
N THR A 241 -8.91 -4.48 -4.10
CA THR A 241 -9.98 -4.34 -3.11
C THR A 241 -10.74 -3.02 -3.20
N ALA A 242 -10.17 -2.01 -3.85
CA ALA A 242 -10.79 -0.72 -4.09
C ALA A 242 -11.59 -0.72 -5.39
N TRP A 243 -10.98 -1.18 -6.48
CA TRP A 243 -11.52 -1.19 -7.82
C TRP A 243 -12.88 -1.89 -7.93
N LYS A 244 -13.00 -3.08 -7.35
CA LYS A 244 -14.23 -3.89 -7.39
C LYS A 244 -15.37 -3.31 -6.55
N ASN A 245 -15.09 -2.35 -5.67
CA ASN A 245 -16.07 -1.94 -4.67
C ASN A 245 -16.52 -0.49 -4.76
N TYR A 246 -15.68 0.43 -5.29
CA TYR A 246 -15.96 1.87 -5.18
C TYR A 246 -15.93 2.59 -6.51
N GLN A 247 -16.81 3.60 -6.62
CA GLN A 247 -16.91 4.45 -7.81
C GLN A 247 -15.70 5.39 -7.92
N THR A 248 -15.27 5.97 -6.79
CA THR A 248 -14.14 6.90 -6.75
C THR A 248 -12.91 6.20 -6.17
N VAL A 249 -11.81 6.22 -6.92
CA VAL A 249 -10.55 5.57 -6.54
C VAL A 249 -9.40 6.57 -6.64
N LEU A 250 -8.75 6.80 -5.50
CA LEU A 250 -7.53 7.59 -5.39
C LEU A 250 -6.35 6.65 -5.27
N VAL A 251 -5.31 6.82 -6.07
CA VAL A 251 -4.14 5.94 -6.05
C VAL A 251 -2.86 6.72 -5.83
N SER A 252 -2.20 6.44 -4.72
CA SER A 252 -0.86 6.92 -4.38
C SER A 252 0.16 5.83 -4.66
N ASP A 253 0.97 6.00 -5.69
CA ASP A 253 2.00 5.04 -6.10
C ASP A 253 3.39 5.52 -5.67
N GLY A 254 3.87 5.04 -4.52
CA GLY A 254 5.23 5.23 -4.01
C GLY A 254 6.25 4.28 -4.64
N GLY A 255 5.85 3.46 -5.61
CA GLY A 255 6.72 2.49 -6.28
C GLY A 255 7.87 3.16 -7.06
N GLY A 256 9.02 2.48 -7.08
CA GLY A 256 10.20 2.94 -7.80
C GLY A 256 10.12 2.75 -9.30
N HIS A 257 11.12 3.32 -9.98
CA HIS A 257 11.34 3.09 -11.39
C HIS A 257 12.34 1.95 -11.58
N MET A 258 12.03 1.02 -12.49
CA MET A 258 12.97 0.00 -12.89
C MET A 258 14.05 0.61 -13.76
N ALA A 259 15.26 0.71 -13.25
CA ALA A 259 16.39 1.25 -14.00
C ALA A 259 16.77 0.34 -15.17
N ALA A 260 17.19 0.93 -16.30
CA ALA A 260 17.83 0.20 -17.37
C ALA A 260 19.15 -0.43 -16.88
N ALA A 261 19.43 -1.64 -17.30
CA ALA A 261 20.70 -2.32 -17.02
C ALA A 261 21.37 -2.62 -18.36
N PRO A 262 22.44 -1.88 -18.75
CA PRO A 262 23.13 -2.11 -20.03
C PRO A 262 23.81 -3.49 -20.06
N GLU A 263 24.26 -3.98 -18.90
CA GLU A 263 24.90 -5.29 -18.74
C GLU A 263 24.19 -6.07 -17.63
N PRO A 264 23.04 -6.71 -17.91
CA PRO A 264 22.32 -7.47 -16.90
C PRO A 264 23.12 -8.71 -16.48
N HIS A 265 23.01 -9.07 -15.21
CA HIS A 265 23.65 -10.27 -14.69
C HIS A 265 23.15 -11.55 -15.37
N THR A 266 24.07 -12.47 -15.66
CA THR A 266 23.79 -13.74 -16.35
C THR A 266 23.77 -14.94 -15.42
N ASP A 267 24.20 -14.79 -14.14
CA ASP A 267 24.02 -15.85 -13.15
C ASP A 267 22.53 -16.04 -12.84
N TRP A 268 22.14 -17.28 -12.62
CA TRP A 268 20.73 -17.66 -12.53
C TRP A 268 19.97 -16.95 -11.41
N ILE A 269 20.61 -16.64 -10.26
CA ILE A 269 19.95 -16.00 -9.12
C ILE A 269 19.62 -14.53 -9.45
N ARG A 270 20.64 -13.73 -9.78
CA ARG A 270 20.46 -12.29 -10.07
C ARG A 270 19.66 -12.07 -11.35
N HIS A 271 19.80 -12.98 -12.32
CA HIS A 271 18.98 -12.98 -13.54
C HIS A 271 17.50 -13.25 -13.20
N ALA A 272 17.19 -14.26 -12.36
CA ALA A 272 15.83 -14.55 -11.95
C ALA A 272 15.19 -13.39 -11.16
N ILE A 273 15.96 -12.73 -10.27
CA ILE A 273 15.49 -11.53 -9.56
C ILE A 273 15.13 -10.43 -10.56
N ARG A 274 16.00 -10.17 -11.55
CA ARG A 274 15.77 -9.15 -12.60
C ARG A 274 14.53 -9.46 -13.43
N VAL A 275 14.31 -10.73 -13.78
CA VAL A 275 13.11 -11.17 -14.52
C VAL A 275 11.85 -10.96 -13.68
N ASN A 276 11.89 -11.28 -12.38
CA ASN A 276 10.77 -11.01 -11.47
C ASN A 276 10.45 -9.50 -11.35
N GLU A 277 11.47 -8.64 -11.29
CA GLU A 277 11.29 -7.19 -11.32
C GLU A 277 10.62 -6.72 -12.63
N LEU A 278 10.99 -7.31 -13.77
CA LEU A 278 10.35 -7.03 -15.06
C LEU A 278 8.87 -7.41 -15.04
N ILE A 279 8.53 -8.60 -14.53
CA ILE A 279 7.16 -9.08 -14.43
C ILE A 279 6.34 -8.16 -13.52
N ASP A 280 6.86 -7.82 -12.33
CA ASP A 280 6.20 -6.92 -11.39
C ASP A 280 5.94 -5.54 -12.03
N ASN A 281 6.95 -4.98 -12.71
CA ASN A 281 6.79 -3.71 -13.40
C ASN A 281 5.72 -3.78 -14.50
N GLN A 282 5.65 -4.87 -15.28
CA GLN A 282 4.62 -5.04 -16.31
C GLN A 282 3.21 -5.17 -15.71
N VAL A 283 3.05 -5.93 -14.64
CA VAL A 283 1.75 -6.06 -13.94
C VAL A 283 1.29 -4.69 -13.43
N ARG A 284 2.17 -3.92 -12.80
CA ARG A 284 1.88 -2.58 -12.32
C ARG A 284 1.46 -1.64 -13.46
N ASP A 285 2.20 -1.64 -14.57
CA ASP A 285 1.90 -0.80 -15.74
C ASP A 285 0.55 -1.18 -16.38
N LEU A 286 0.22 -2.47 -16.44
CA LEU A 286 -1.08 -2.95 -16.92
C LEU A 286 -2.22 -2.48 -16.02
N ARG A 287 -2.08 -2.58 -14.70
CA ARG A 287 -3.08 -2.09 -13.74
C ARG A 287 -3.23 -0.57 -13.80
N GLN A 288 -2.13 0.17 -13.97
CA GLN A 288 -2.16 1.62 -14.17
C GLN A 288 -2.93 1.97 -15.45
N ARG A 289 -2.64 1.30 -16.58
CA ARG A 289 -3.37 1.53 -17.85
C ARG A 289 -4.85 1.24 -17.71
N GLN A 290 -5.23 0.15 -17.05
CA GLN A 290 -6.62 -0.19 -16.77
C GLN A 290 -7.30 0.91 -15.95
N LEU A 291 -6.66 1.37 -14.86
CA LEU A 291 -7.18 2.44 -14.01
C LEU A 291 -7.39 3.75 -14.79
N ILE A 292 -6.34 4.22 -15.47
CA ILE A 292 -6.41 5.46 -16.25
C ILE A 292 -7.44 5.35 -17.38
N GLY A 293 -7.46 4.20 -18.07
CA GLY A 293 -8.46 3.92 -19.11
C GLY A 293 -9.89 4.06 -18.60
N SER A 294 -10.17 3.56 -17.39
CA SER A 294 -11.50 3.67 -16.79
C SER A 294 -11.87 5.11 -16.40
N PHE A 295 -10.90 5.93 -15.98
CA PHE A 295 -11.13 7.35 -15.73
C PHE A 295 -11.46 8.08 -17.04
N VAL A 296 -10.71 7.81 -18.11
CA VAL A 296 -10.95 8.37 -19.44
C VAL A 296 -12.30 7.96 -20.01
N ALA A 297 -12.70 6.71 -19.80
CA ALA A 297 -14.00 6.17 -20.23
C ALA A 297 -15.19 6.63 -19.36
N GLY A 298 -14.93 7.31 -18.22
CA GLY A 298 -15.98 7.72 -17.29
C GLY A 298 -16.59 6.57 -16.47
N GLU A 299 -15.99 5.38 -16.51
CA GLU A 299 -16.43 4.20 -15.74
C GLU A 299 -16.13 4.35 -14.26
N ARG A 300 -15.07 5.07 -13.92
CA ARG A 300 -14.61 5.39 -12.57
C ARG A 300 -14.25 6.86 -12.47
N GLN A 301 -14.25 7.36 -11.24
CA GLN A 301 -13.78 8.70 -10.87
C GLN A 301 -12.54 8.60 -9.99
N GLY A 302 -11.79 9.68 -9.88
CA GLY A 302 -10.63 9.75 -9.01
C GLY A 302 -9.38 10.23 -9.71
N THR A 303 -8.25 9.87 -9.14
CA THR A 303 -6.95 10.28 -9.69
C THR A 303 -5.84 9.30 -9.28
N TYR A 304 -4.74 9.36 -10.03
CA TYR A 304 -3.51 8.61 -9.79
C TYR A 304 -2.34 9.58 -9.74
N TRP A 305 -1.47 9.41 -8.76
CA TRP A 305 -0.19 10.11 -8.67
C TRP A 305 0.92 9.15 -8.26
N ALA A 306 2.12 9.36 -8.79
CA ALA A 306 3.22 8.46 -8.53
C ALA A 306 4.52 9.20 -8.21
N ALA A 307 5.39 8.56 -7.43
CA ALA A 307 6.71 9.09 -7.11
C ALA A 307 7.56 9.39 -8.37
N ARG A 308 7.31 8.66 -9.46
CA ARG A 308 7.98 8.83 -10.75
C ARG A 308 7.29 9.81 -11.72
N SER A 309 6.15 10.39 -11.34
CA SER A 309 5.40 11.34 -12.18
C SER A 309 6.14 12.66 -12.32
N ASN A 310 5.89 13.36 -13.43
CA ASN A 310 6.27 14.76 -13.57
C ASN A 310 5.09 15.64 -13.17
N ILE A 311 5.25 16.46 -12.13
CA ILE A 311 4.19 17.35 -11.63
C ILE A 311 3.70 18.33 -12.69
N ALA A 312 4.59 18.76 -13.59
CA ALA A 312 4.23 19.69 -14.67
C ALA A 312 3.14 19.14 -15.61
N ASN A 313 3.00 17.82 -15.71
CA ASN A 313 2.00 17.18 -16.58
C ASN A 313 0.55 17.39 -16.05
N TYR A 314 0.36 17.77 -14.78
CA TYR A 314 -0.97 18.07 -14.26
C TYR A 314 -1.50 19.42 -14.70
N LEU A 315 -0.64 20.35 -15.13
CA LEU A 315 -1.01 21.66 -15.65
C LEU A 315 -1.96 22.40 -14.69
N VAL A 316 -1.60 22.46 -13.40
CA VAL A 316 -2.36 23.18 -12.36
C VAL A 316 -1.62 24.44 -11.94
N ASP A 317 -2.33 25.54 -11.81
CA ASP A 317 -1.76 26.81 -11.36
C ASP A 317 -1.35 26.73 -9.89
N GLY A 318 -0.23 27.36 -9.54
CA GLY A 318 0.27 27.36 -8.16
C GLY A 318 0.75 25.99 -7.67
N ALA A 319 1.14 25.08 -8.58
CA ALA A 319 1.82 23.85 -8.21
C ALA A 319 3.15 24.17 -7.51
N LEU A 320 3.45 23.41 -6.43
CA LEU A 320 4.70 23.59 -5.72
C LEU A 320 5.92 23.25 -6.61
N PRO A 321 7.05 23.96 -6.46
CA PRO A 321 8.23 23.76 -7.30
C PRO A 321 8.91 22.42 -7.01
N CYS A 322 8.72 21.45 -7.90
CA CYS A 322 9.29 20.10 -7.82
C CYS A 322 10.06 19.79 -9.11
N PRO A 323 11.36 20.13 -9.19
CA PRO A 323 12.18 19.82 -10.34
C PRO A 323 12.17 18.32 -10.66
N PHE A 324 11.92 17.96 -11.90
CA PHE A 324 11.71 16.58 -12.31
C PHE A 324 12.92 15.68 -12.02
N ASP A 325 14.14 16.17 -12.27
CA ASP A 325 15.37 15.44 -11.96
C ASP A 325 15.54 15.16 -10.46
N ALA A 326 15.13 16.10 -9.59
CA ALA A 326 15.18 15.91 -8.14
C ALA A 326 14.16 14.85 -7.68
N THR A 327 12.92 14.91 -8.19
CA THR A 327 11.89 13.91 -7.85
C THR A 327 12.24 12.53 -8.40
N GLN A 328 12.91 12.42 -9.54
CA GLN A 328 13.39 11.15 -10.08
C GLN A 328 14.51 10.53 -9.22
N ARG A 329 15.41 11.34 -8.64
CA ARG A 329 16.38 10.83 -7.65
C ARG A 329 15.69 10.23 -6.43
N LEU A 330 14.63 10.84 -5.92
CA LEU A 330 13.84 10.29 -4.82
C LEU A 330 13.10 9.00 -5.22
N ALA A 331 12.53 8.96 -6.42
CA ALA A 331 11.87 7.76 -6.95
C ALA A 331 12.83 6.59 -7.19
N ALA A 332 14.11 6.87 -7.45
CA ALA A 332 15.16 5.88 -7.65
C ALA A 332 15.73 5.29 -6.35
N LEU A 333 15.37 5.82 -5.18
CA LEU A 333 15.80 5.26 -3.90
C LEU A 333 15.35 3.79 -3.79
N PRO A 334 16.21 2.88 -3.30
CA PRO A 334 15.86 1.46 -3.18
C PRO A 334 14.61 1.21 -2.33
N SER A 335 13.84 0.20 -2.70
CA SER A 335 12.70 -0.28 -1.89
C SER A 335 13.22 -1.12 -0.72
N ARG A 336 13.64 -0.47 0.34
CA ARG A 336 14.22 -1.10 1.54
C ARG A 336 13.55 -0.61 2.81
N LEU A 337 13.77 -1.34 3.91
CA LEU A 337 13.40 -0.97 5.28
C LEU A 337 14.67 -0.49 6.04
N ALA A 338 15.48 0.29 5.36
CA ALA A 338 16.73 0.86 5.89
C ALA A 338 16.53 2.33 6.25
N ALA A 339 17.18 2.75 7.32
CA ALA A 339 17.14 4.14 7.78
C ALA A 339 17.49 5.13 6.65
N LEU A 340 16.77 6.23 6.63
CA LEU A 340 16.96 7.32 5.67
C LEU A 340 17.36 8.59 6.40
N GLU A 341 18.27 9.34 5.79
CA GLU A 341 18.70 10.64 6.30
C GLU A 341 17.51 11.59 6.50
N PRO A 342 17.46 12.36 7.59
CA PRO A 342 16.33 13.23 7.91
C PRO A 342 15.93 14.21 6.79
N ILE A 343 16.90 14.63 5.97
CA ILE A 343 16.64 15.48 4.81
C ILE A 343 15.88 14.73 3.72
N VAL A 344 16.28 13.49 3.44
CA VAL A 344 15.63 12.62 2.44
C VAL A 344 14.21 12.26 2.87
N GLN A 345 13.99 11.98 4.15
CA GLN A 345 12.66 11.75 4.71
C GLN A 345 11.73 12.95 4.43
N ARG A 346 12.18 14.18 4.72
CA ARG A 346 11.40 15.40 4.48
C ARG A 346 11.15 15.65 3.00
N GLN A 347 12.16 15.40 2.14
CA GLN A 347 12.01 15.54 0.70
C GLN A 347 10.96 14.56 0.13
N LEU A 348 10.98 13.29 0.56
CA LEU A 348 9.97 12.31 0.16
C LEU A 348 8.56 12.73 0.56
N MET A 349 8.41 13.28 1.77
CA MET A 349 7.11 13.77 2.25
C MET A 349 6.66 15.01 1.49
N ASN A 350 7.55 15.98 1.26
CA ASN A 350 7.27 17.16 0.44
C ASN A 350 6.85 16.76 -0.97
N TRP A 351 7.53 15.76 -1.55
CA TRP A 351 7.19 15.25 -2.88
C TRP A 351 5.81 14.58 -2.91
N GLY A 352 5.52 13.66 -1.98
CA GLY A 352 4.23 13.01 -1.87
C GLY A 352 3.08 14.01 -1.68
N TYR A 353 3.31 15.04 -0.87
CA TYR A 353 2.37 16.13 -0.63
C TYR A 353 2.09 16.95 -1.91
N ALA A 354 3.13 17.39 -2.61
CA ALA A 354 3.00 18.25 -3.78
C ALA A 354 2.32 17.55 -4.97
N ILE A 355 2.70 16.30 -5.24
CA ILE A 355 2.13 15.55 -6.35
C ILE A 355 0.67 15.13 -6.08
N CYS A 356 0.35 14.82 -4.82
CA CYS A 356 -1.04 14.59 -4.39
C CYS A 356 -1.88 15.85 -4.58
N ASP A 357 -1.38 17.03 -4.16
CA ASP A 357 -2.05 18.31 -4.39
C ASP A 357 -2.38 18.52 -5.86
N ALA A 358 -1.38 18.41 -6.72
CA ALA A 358 -1.56 18.63 -8.15
C ALA A 358 -2.57 17.66 -8.77
N ALA A 359 -2.51 16.38 -8.38
CA ALA A 359 -3.43 15.36 -8.87
C ALA A 359 -4.87 15.57 -8.39
N MET A 360 -5.05 15.90 -7.11
CA MET A 360 -6.37 16.17 -6.53
C MET A 360 -7.00 17.40 -7.16
N ARG A 361 -6.28 18.53 -7.24
CA ARG A 361 -6.78 19.75 -7.86
C ARG A 361 -7.05 19.61 -9.36
N LYS A 362 -6.30 18.74 -10.05
CA LYS A 362 -6.55 18.51 -11.48
C LYS A 362 -7.82 17.71 -11.76
N HIS A 363 -8.08 16.68 -10.97
CA HIS A 363 -9.04 15.63 -11.37
C HIS A 363 -10.21 15.45 -10.40
N VAL A 364 -10.08 15.89 -9.13
CA VAL A 364 -11.06 15.59 -8.08
C VAL A 364 -11.65 16.86 -7.48
N GLU A 365 -10.79 17.81 -7.10
CA GLU A 365 -11.19 19.07 -6.45
C GLU A 365 -10.62 20.30 -7.17
N PRO A 366 -11.09 20.62 -8.38
CA PRO A 366 -10.55 21.75 -9.14
C PRO A 366 -10.71 23.12 -8.46
N ALA A 367 -11.65 23.23 -7.53
CA ALA A 367 -11.89 24.45 -6.75
C ALA A 367 -10.98 24.59 -5.52
N ALA A 368 -10.22 23.56 -5.16
CA ALA A 368 -9.34 23.61 -4.00
C ALA A 368 -8.21 24.62 -4.21
N ALA A 369 -7.95 25.42 -3.19
CA ALA A 369 -6.84 26.37 -3.21
C ALA A 369 -5.48 25.63 -3.25
N PRO A 370 -4.49 26.22 -3.95
CA PRO A 370 -3.13 25.72 -3.87
C PRO A 370 -2.61 25.78 -2.42
N PRO A 371 -1.72 24.88 -2.02
CA PRO A 371 -1.15 24.90 -0.69
C PRO A 371 -0.26 26.15 -0.50
N ALA A 372 -0.16 26.65 0.72
CA ALA A 372 0.69 27.81 1.04
C ALA A 372 2.20 27.51 0.88
N GLY A 373 2.58 26.24 0.93
CA GLY A 373 3.97 25.79 0.81
C GLY A 373 4.10 24.30 1.10
N PHE A 374 5.35 23.83 1.14
CA PHE A 374 5.64 22.46 1.57
C PHE A 374 5.45 22.29 3.09
N PRO A 375 5.08 21.09 3.57
CA PRO A 375 5.08 20.76 5.00
C PRO A 375 6.44 21.04 5.67
N TYR A 376 7.53 20.86 4.93
CA TYR A 376 8.90 21.19 5.37
C TYR A 376 9.51 22.25 4.46
N PRO A 377 9.20 23.55 4.66
CA PRO A 377 9.59 24.63 3.73
C PRO A 377 11.09 24.84 3.67
N GLY A 378 11.83 24.51 4.74
CA GLY A 378 13.31 24.57 4.77
C GLY A 378 14.01 23.40 4.07
N THR A 379 13.29 22.50 3.41
CA THR A 379 13.84 21.33 2.74
C THR A 379 13.36 21.27 1.29
N PRO A 380 13.99 22.02 0.37
CA PRO A 380 13.62 22.00 -1.05
C PRO A 380 13.89 20.62 -1.67
N LEU A 381 13.22 20.35 -2.78
CA LEU A 381 13.43 19.15 -3.60
C LEU A 381 14.60 19.33 -4.56
#